data_35693dcd284c524793d1f88d7721bf7f
#
_entry.id   35693dcd284c524793d1f88d7721bf7f
#
_cell.length_a   1.000
_cell.length_b   1.000
_cell.length_c   1.000
_cell.angle_alpha   90.00
_cell.angle_beta   90.00
_cell.angle_gamma   90.00
#
_symmetry.space_group_name_H-M   'P 1'
#
loop_
_entity.id
_entity.type
_entity.pdbx_description
1 polymer ?
#
loop_
_entity_poly.entity_id
_entity_poly.type
_entity_poly.pdbx_seq_one_letter_code
_entity_poly.pdbx_strand_id
1 'polypeptide(L)'
;MFKPRGERLYLEDLQVGQRFTSAPHFLEADQIKRFAAEYDPQPFHLSDEGAAGTMFGTLAASGWHTMALTMRMLVDSVPLADGLIGASTEVAWPRPTRPEMTLRVFSEIADIKPSKSKPDMGIVTLRSETRDENGEVLLIFTARMPVYKRARAGQP
;
A
#
# COMPACT_ATOMS: atom_id res chain seq x y z
N MET A 1 17.78 1.78 8.81
CA MET A 1 18.10 0.46 8.19
C MET A 1 16.87 -0.43 8.28
N PHE A 2 16.35 -0.83 7.16
CA PHE A 2 15.20 -1.72 7.05
C PHE A 2 15.63 -3.14 7.45
N LYS A 3 15.00 -3.71 8.47
CA LYS A 3 15.15 -5.14 8.81
C LYS A 3 13.83 -5.81 8.48
N PRO A 4 13.73 -6.63 7.42
CA PRO A 4 12.54 -7.46 7.25
C PRO A 4 12.42 -8.40 8.46
N ARG A 5 11.31 -8.27 9.19
CA ARG A 5 10.99 -9.20 10.28
C ARG A 5 10.34 -10.42 9.66
N GLY A 6 11.05 -11.54 9.61
CA GLY A 6 10.51 -12.81 9.20
C GLY A 6 11.19 -13.45 8.00
N GLU A 7 10.75 -14.66 7.67
CA GLU A 7 11.17 -15.40 6.51
C GLU A 7 10.71 -14.70 5.23
N ARG A 8 11.62 -14.55 4.26
CA ARG A 8 11.30 -13.97 2.96
C ARG A 8 10.55 -14.98 2.10
N LEU A 9 9.46 -14.54 1.47
CA LEU A 9 8.60 -15.36 0.64
C LEU A 9 8.97 -15.26 -0.84
N TYR A 10 9.02 -16.42 -1.48
CA TYR A 10 9.17 -16.58 -2.91
C TYR A 10 7.86 -17.07 -3.54
N LEU A 11 7.81 -17.19 -4.85
CA LEU A 11 6.58 -17.58 -5.55
C LEU A 11 5.97 -18.87 -5.02
N GLU A 12 6.78 -19.90 -4.75
CA GLU A 12 6.33 -21.20 -4.25
C GLU A 12 5.79 -21.17 -2.82
N ASP A 13 6.07 -20.10 -2.07
CA ASP A 13 5.59 -19.90 -0.69
C ASP A 13 4.22 -19.19 -0.65
N LEU A 14 3.72 -18.73 -1.80
CA LEU A 14 2.50 -17.95 -1.90
C LEU A 14 1.30 -18.80 -2.30
N GLN A 15 0.13 -18.47 -1.74
CA GLN A 15 -1.13 -19.12 -2.04
C GLN A 15 -2.23 -18.08 -2.23
N VAL A 16 -3.15 -18.33 -3.17
CA VAL A 16 -4.38 -17.55 -3.30
C VAL A 16 -5.16 -17.61 -1.98
N GLY A 17 -5.63 -16.45 -1.51
CA GLY A 17 -6.31 -16.31 -0.22
C GLY A 17 -5.39 -16.05 0.97
N GLN A 18 -4.08 -16.13 0.80
CA GLN A 18 -3.11 -15.77 1.86
C GLN A 18 -3.23 -14.30 2.24
N ARG A 19 -3.25 -14.00 3.55
CA ARG A 19 -3.50 -12.68 4.08
C ARG A 19 -2.34 -12.14 4.88
N PHE A 20 -2.18 -10.82 4.83
CA PHE A 20 -1.19 -10.05 5.58
C PHE A 20 -1.87 -8.84 6.21
N THR A 21 -1.41 -8.46 7.40
CA THR A 21 -1.90 -7.26 8.09
C THR A 21 -0.71 -6.45 8.59
N SER A 22 -0.73 -5.16 8.35
CA SER A 22 0.33 -4.26 8.80
C SER A 22 0.21 -3.93 10.30
N ALA A 23 1.30 -3.43 10.89
CA ALA A 23 1.25 -2.67 12.13
C ALA A 23 0.42 -1.38 11.91
N PRO A 24 -0.14 -0.78 12.99
CA PRO A 24 -0.86 0.48 12.88
C PRO A 24 0.10 1.65 12.59
N HIS A 25 -0.42 2.64 11.87
CA HIS A 25 0.24 3.91 11.63
C HIS A 25 -0.69 5.06 12.03
N PHE A 26 -0.29 5.86 13.03
CA PHE A 26 -1.01 7.07 13.41
C PHE A 26 -0.61 8.22 12.49
N LEU A 27 -1.60 8.88 11.88
CA LEU A 27 -1.37 9.95 10.92
C LEU A 27 -1.59 11.32 11.55
N GLU A 28 -0.53 12.08 11.71
CA GLU A 28 -0.57 13.44 12.24
C GLU A 28 -0.90 14.47 11.15
N ALA A 29 -1.57 15.56 11.54
CA ALA A 29 -1.90 16.66 10.64
C ALA A 29 -0.65 17.26 9.96
N ASP A 30 0.45 17.40 10.68
CA ASP A 30 1.68 17.94 10.15
C ASP A 30 2.30 17.07 9.05
N GLN A 31 2.15 15.75 9.14
CA GLN A 31 2.58 14.84 8.07
C GLN A 31 1.76 15.07 6.78
N ILE A 32 0.46 15.24 6.92
CA ILE A 32 -0.45 15.55 5.79
C ILE A 32 -0.01 16.83 5.09
N LYS A 33 0.20 17.89 5.86
CA LYS A 33 0.58 19.21 5.33
C LYS A 33 1.95 19.21 4.67
N ARG A 34 2.94 18.53 5.26
CA ARG A 34 4.28 18.41 4.69
C ARG A 34 4.28 17.69 3.35
N PHE A 35 3.62 16.55 3.27
CA PHE A 35 3.50 15.82 2.01
C PHE A 35 2.81 16.66 0.93
N ALA A 36 1.69 17.30 1.29
CA ALA A 36 0.95 18.13 0.36
C ALA A 36 1.76 19.33 -0.14
N ALA A 37 2.47 20.02 0.75
CA ALA A 37 3.29 21.16 0.36
C ALA A 37 4.36 20.79 -0.68
N GLU A 38 4.85 19.56 -0.63
CA GLU A 38 5.90 19.10 -1.54
C GLU A 38 5.36 18.49 -2.84
N TYR A 39 4.25 17.73 -2.78
CA TYR A 39 3.79 16.90 -3.90
C TYR A 39 2.36 17.17 -4.38
N ASP A 40 1.51 17.79 -3.58
CA ASP A 40 0.10 18.03 -3.93
C ASP A 40 -0.45 19.26 -3.20
N PRO A 41 0.05 20.48 -3.54
CA PRO A 41 -0.22 21.69 -2.77
C PRO A 41 -1.61 22.28 -3.06
N GLN A 42 -2.65 21.47 -2.99
CA GLN A 42 -4.02 21.93 -3.09
C GLN A 42 -4.54 22.40 -1.73
N PRO A 43 -5.35 23.47 -1.66
CA PRO A 43 -5.74 24.10 -0.40
C PRO A 43 -6.33 23.15 0.65
N PHE A 44 -7.15 22.19 0.23
CA PHE A 44 -7.81 21.21 1.12
C PHE A 44 -6.86 20.16 1.71
N HIS A 45 -5.60 20.10 1.25
CA HIS A 45 -4.55 19.27 1.80
C HIS A 45 -3.54 20.07 2.65
N LEU A 46 -3.69 21.39 2.72
CA LEU A 46 -2.77 22.28 3.41
C LEU A 46 -3.33 22.85 4.72
N SER A 47 -4.64 23.04 4.84
CA SER A 47 -5.26 23.57 6.05
C SER A 47 -6.76 23.31 6.11
N ASP A 48 -7.33 23.42 7.31
CA ASP A 48 -8.79 23.37 7.49
C ASP A 48 -9.49 24.54 6.79
N GLU A 49 -8.90 25.74 6.84
CA GLU A 49 -9.40 26.93 6.16
C GLU A 49 -9.45 26.72 4.64
N GLY A 50 -8.40 26.12 4.08
CA GLY A 50 -8.32 25.79 2.66
C GLY A 50 -9.31 24.70 2.23
N ALA A 51 -9.73 23.85 3.14
CA ALA A 51 -10.71 22.80 2.90
C ALA A 51 -12.16 23.28 3.08
N ALA A 52 -12.38 24.35 3.84
CA ALA A 52 -13.71 24.90 4.08
C ALA A 52 -14.38 25.28 2.76
N GLY A 53 -15.64 24.89 2.60
CA GLY A 53 -16.41 25.13 1.38
C GLY A 53 -16.10 24.17 0.22
N THR A 54 -15.14 23.28 0.37
CA THR A 54 -14.87 22.19 -0.58
C THR A 54 -15.63 20.92 -0.18
N MET A 55 -15.61 19.89 -1.04
CA MET A 55 -16.20 18.60 -0.72
C MET A 55 -15.57 17.94 0.52
N PHE A 56 -14.34 18.32 0.89
CA PHE A 56 -13.65 17.77 2.07
C PHE A 56 -14.10 18.44 3.38
N GLY A 57 -14.43 19.71 3.37
CA GLY A 57 -14.89 20.50 4.53
C GLY A 57 -13.81 20.82 5.55
N THR A 58 -12.95 19.89 5.87
CA THR A 58 -11.79 20.01 6.76
C THR A 58 -10.55 19.38 6.10
N LEU A 59 -9.38 19.56 6.70
CA LEU A 59 -8.12 19.01 6.20
C LEU A 59 -8.24 17.51 5.86
N ALA A 60 -7.88 17.17 4.63
CA ALA A 60 -7.79 15.80 4.15
C ALA A 60 -6.39 15.54 3.59
N ALA A 61 -5.89 14.33 3.79
CA ALA A 61 -4.64 13.90 3.17
C ALA A 61 -4.80 13.82 1.65
N SER A 62 -3.74 14.16 0.91
CA SER A 62 -3.66 13.81 -0.52
C SER A 62 -3.88 12.30 -0.69
N GLY A 63 -4.65 11.92 -1.70
CA GLY A 63 -4.81 10.50 -2.05
C GLY A 63 -3.46 9.81 -2.30
N TRP A 64 -2.50 10.53 -2.88
CA TRP A 64 -1.15 10.04 -3.10
C TRP A 64 -0.36 9.87 -1.80
N HIS A 65 -0.61 10.68 -0.79
CA HIS A 65 -0.06 10.49 0.54
C HIS A 65 -0.59 9.20 1.18
N THR A 66 -1.90 8.98 1.12
CA THR A 66 -2.52 7.73 1.60
C THR A 66 -1.92 6.53 0.87
N MET A 67 -1.68 6.64 -0.45
CA MET A 67 -1.03 5.57 -1.22
C MET A 67 0.43 5.35 -0.79
N ALA A 68 1.18 6.41 -0.54
CA ALA A 68 2.57 6.31 -0.08
C ALA A 68 2.66 5.65 1.31
N LEU A 69 1.75 5.99 2.23
CA LEU A 69 1.64 5.34 3.54
C LEU A 69 1.23 3.87 3.40
N THR A 70 0.29 3.58 2.50
CA THR A 70 -0.10 2.20 2.16
C THR A 70 1.11 1.40 1.69
N MET A 71 1.91 1.96 0.78
CA MET A 71 3.12 1.31 0.29
C MET A 71 4.12 1.05 1.41
N ARG A 72 4.34 2.00 2.30
CA ARG A 72 5.21 1.81 3.47
C ARG A 72 4.73 0.65 4.34
N MET A 73 3.44 0.59 4.64
CA MET A 73 2.86 -0.49 5.45
C MET A 73 2.90 -1.84 4.73
N LEU A 74 2.76 -1.86 3.40
CA LEU A 74 2.90 -3.08 2.59
C LEU A 74 4.33 -3.62 2.63
N VAL A 75 5.33 -2.77 2.44
CA VAL A 75 6.74 -3.17 2.50
C VAL A 75 7.09 -3.78 3.86
N ASP A 76 6.49 -3.26 4.93
CA ASP A 76 6.73 -3.75 6.29
C ASP A 76 5.95 -5.05 6.61
N SER A 77 4.86 -5.36 5.89
CA SER A 77 3.95 -6.46 6.23
C SER A 77 3.89 -7.60 5.22
N VAL A 78 4.30 -7.37 3.98
CA VAL A 78 4.31 -8.39 2.92
C VAL A 78 5.76 -8.71 2.54
N PRO A 79 6.36 -9.77 3.12
CA PRO A 79 7.81 -9.98 3.08
C PRO A 79 8.26 -10.71 1.81
N LEU A 80 7.96 -10.18 0.62
CA LEU A 80 8.45 -10.75 -0.63
C LEU A 80 9.97 -10.62 -0.73
N ALA A 81 10.64 -11.68 -1.18
CA ALA A 81 12.10 -11.77 -1.20
C ALA A 81 12.76 -10.69 -2.06
N ASP A 82 12.19 -10.41 -3.23
CA ASP A 82 12.71 -9.43 -4.19
C ASP A 82 12.00 -8.06 -4.08
N GLY A 83 11.20 -7.87 -3.03
CA GLY A 83 10.40 -6.67 -2.82
C GLY A 83 9.08 -6.67 -3.61
N LEU A 84 8.30 -5.61 -3.43
CA LEU A 84 7.03 -5.41 -4.13
C LEU A 84 7.29 -4.57 -5.39
N ILE A 85 7.35 -5.23 -6.54
CA ILE A 85 7.58 -4.59 -7.83
C ILE A 85 6.27 -4.58 -8.61
N GLY A 86 5.66 -3.42 -8.75
CA GLY A 86 4.41 -3.27 -9.49
C GLY A 86 4.64 -3.19 -10.99
N ALA A 87 4.01 -4.09 -11.75
CA ALA A 87 3.94 -4.01 -13.20
C ALA A 87 2.72 -3.20 -13.67
N SER A 88 1.61 -3.32 -12.96
CA SER A 88 0.42 -2.50 -13.13
C SER A 88 -0.35 -2.39 -11.83
N THR A 89 -1.04 -1.28 -11.62
CA THR A 89 -1.80 -1.03 -10.40
C THR A 89 -3.13 -0.35 -10.70
N GLU A 90 -4.10 -0.59 -9.84
CA GLU A 90 -5.34 0.17 -9.75
C GLU A 90 -5.45 0.72 -8.33
N VAL A 91 -5.82 1.99 -8.22
CA VAL A 91 -6.01 2.67 -6.94
C VAL A 91 -7.38 3.33 -6.92
N ALA A 92 -8.12 3.13 -5.84
CA ALA A 92 -9.38 3.81 -5.58
C ALA A 92 -9.37 4.39 -4.17
N TRP A 93 -10.01 5.55 -4.00
CA TRP A 93 -10.14 6.26 -2.73
C TRP A 93 -11.62 6.41 -2.38
N PRO A 94 -12.26 5.40 -1.73
CA PRO A 94 -13.67 5.47 -1.40
C PRO A 94 -14.02 6.55 -0.37
N ARG A 95 -13.06 6.93 0.49
CA ARG A 95 -13.24 7.93 1.55
C ARG A 95 -11.99 8.77 1.76
N PRO A 96 -12.12 10.03 2.20
CA PRO A 96 -10.96 10.85 2.53
C PRO A 96 -10.26 10.32 3.78
N THR A 97 -8.91 10.41 3.76
CA THR A 97 -8.08 10.15 4.92
C THR A 97 -7.92 11.44 5.71
N ARG A 98 -8.17 11.39 7.02
CA ARG A 98 -8.17 12.55 7.92
C ARG A 98 -7.00 12.51 8.89
N PRO A 99 -6.59 13.66 9.46
CA PRO A 99 -5.62 13.67 10.55
C PRO A 99 -6.15 12.91 11.77
N GLU A 100 -5.23 12.39 12.58
CA GLU A 100 -5.49 11.62 13.80
C GLU A 100 -6.15 10.26 13.60
N MET A 101 -6.28 9.80 12.34
CA MET A 101 -6.66 8.42 12.06
C MET A 101 -5.50 7.46 12.33
N THR A 102 -5.83 6.27 12.82
CA THR A 102 -4.89 5.14 12.90
C THR A 102 -5.16 4.19 11.75
N LEU A 103 -4.19 4.08 10.86
CA LEU A 103 -4.31 3.31 9.63
C LEU A 103 -3.72 1.92 9.76
N ARG A 104 -4.32 0.94 9.11
CA ARG A 104 -3.76 -0.42 8.88
C ARG A 104 -4.02 -0.84 7.45
N VAL A 105 -3.14 -1.65 6.91
CA VAL A 105 -3.32 -2.29 5.60
C VAL A 105 -3.64 -3.76 5.79
N PHE A 106 -4.68 -4.21 5.12
CA PHE A 106 -5.11 -5.61 5.04
C PHE A 106 -4.95 -6.06 3.59
N SER A 107 -4.12 -7.06 3.37
CA SER A 107 -3.74 -7.53 2.04
C SER A 107 -4.11 -8.99 1.85
N GLU A 108 -4.48 -9.36 0.62
CA GLU A 108 -4.77 -10.72 0.23
C GLU A 108 -4.19 -11.02 -1.14
N ILE A 109 -3.58 -12.19 -1.28
CA ILE A 109 -3.19 -12.74 -2.59
C ILE A 109 -4.47 -13.13 -3.33
N ALA A 110 -4.84 -12.36 -4.34
CA ALA A 110 -6.07 -12.57 -5.09
C ALA A 110 -5.93 -13.56 -6.26
N ASP A 111 -4.75 -13.61 -6.88
CA ASP A 111 -4.47 -14.48 -8.02
C ASP A 111 -2.97 -14.73 -8.16
N ILE A 112 -2.62 -15.91 -8.69
CA ILE A 112 -1.25 -16.28 -9.03
C ILE A 112 -1.28 -16.92 -10.42
N LYS A 113 -0.59 -16.29 -11.39
CA LYS A 113 -0.47 -16.80 -12.76
C LYS A 113 0.99 -17.10 -13.08
N PRO A 114 1.38 -18.36 -13.30
CA PRO A 114 2.71 -18.68 -13.79
C PRO A 114 3.00 -17.96 -15.11
N SER A 115 4.21 -17.46 -15.28
CA SER A 115 4.63 -16.86 -16.55
C SER A 115 4.78 -17.94 -17.61
N LYS A 116 4.26 -17.66 -18.81
CA LYS A 116 4.41 -18.57 -19.96
C LYS A 116 5.82 -18.51 -20.57
N SER A 117 6.48 -17.36 -20.47
CA SER A 117 7.78 -17.12 -21.10
C SER A 117 8.96 -17.28 -20.14
N LYS A 118 8.71 -17.15 -18.81
CA LYS A 118 9.75 -17.22 -17.77
C LYS A 118 9.34 -18.25 -16.72
N PRO A 119 9.90 -19.48 -16.76
CA PRO A 119 9.47 -20.58 -15.89
C PRO A 119 9.80 -20.35 -14.39
N ASP A 120 10.69 -19.42 -14.09
CA ASP A 120 11.12 -19.04 -12.74
C ASP A 120 10.32 -17.90 -12.12
N MET A 121 9.24 -17.45 -12.79
CA MET A 121 8.45 -16.28 -12.40
C MET A 121 6.95 -16.53 -12.54
N GLY A 122 6.17 -15.83 -11.73
CA GLY A 122 4.72 -15.71 -11.89
C GLY A 122 4.27 -14.27 -11.68
N ILE A 123 3.06 -13.96 -12.15
CA ILE A 123 2.39 -12.68 -11.86
C ILE A 123 1.43 -12.92 -10.70
N VAL A 124 1.68 -12.21 -9.60
CA VAL A 124 0.87 -12.26 -8.39
C VAL A 124 0.01 -11.01 -8.32
N THR A 125 -1.30 -11.18 -8.13
CA THR A 125 -2.21 -10.07 -7.85
C THR A 125 -2.40 -9.95 -6.36
N LEU A 126 -1.97 -8.83 -5.79
CA LEU A 126 -2.17 -8.47 -4.39
C LEU A 126 -3.24 -7.39 -4.31
N ARG A 127 -4.32 -7.67 -3.58
CA ARG A 127 -5.36 -6.69 -3.28
C ARG A 127 -5.23 -6.25 -1.83
N SER A 128 -5.17 -4.95 -1.62
CA SER A 128 -4.95 -4.37 -0.30
C SER A 128 -5.96 -3.27 -0.02
N GLU A 129 -6.42 -3.21 1.23
CA GLU A 129 -7.27 -2.15 1.73
C GLU A 129 -6.57 -1.44 2.88
N THR A 130 -6.48 -0.11 2.78
CA THR A 130 -6.10 0.73 3.91
C THR A 130 -7.36 1.16 4.62
N ARG A 131 -7.43 0.87 5.91
CA ARG A 131 -8.60 1.13 6.76
C ARG A 131 -8.21 1.98 7.96
N ASP A 132 -9.19 2.75 8.45
CA ASP A 132 -9.05 3.47 9.71
C ASP A 132 -9.33 2.55 10.92
N GLU A 133 -9.29 3.11 12.13
CA GLU A 133 -9.55 2.42 13.40
C GLU A 133 -10.97 1.86 13.52
N ASN A 134 -11.92 2.38 12.74
CA ASN A 134 -13.31 1.91 12.71
C ASN A 134 -13.55 0.83 11.63
N GLY A 135 -12.51 0.47 10.87
CA GLY A 135 -12.60 -0.48 9.78
C GLY A 135 -13.11 0.11 8.46
N GLU A 136 -13.26 1.43 8.39
CA GLU A 136 -13.68 2.11 7.16
C GLU A 136 -12.58 2.11 6.12
N VAL A 137 -12.90 1.71 4.89
CA VAL A 137 -11.94 1.62 3.79
C VAL A 137 -11.68 3.01 3.21
N LEU A 138 -10.41 3.42 3.25
CA LEU A 138 -9.94 4.72 2.77
C LEU A 138 -9.27 4.61 1.39
N LEU A 139 -8.65 3.48 1.11
CA LEU A 139 -7.94 3.22 -0.13
C LEU A 139 -8.01 1.73 -0.46
N ILE A 140 -8.25 1.44 -1.74
CA ILE A 140 -8.15 0.08 -2.30
C ILE A 140 -7.03 0.10 -3.33
N PHE A 141 -6.05 -0.77 -3.14
CA PHE A 141 -4.89 -0.91 -4.01
C PHE A 141 -4.79 -2.33 -4.54
N THR A 142 -4.84 -2.48 -5.85
CA THR A 142 -4.67 -3.77 -6.50
C THR A 142 -3.43 -3.69 -7.38
N ALA A 143 -2.43 -4.52 -7.07
CA ALA A 143 -1.16 -4.56 -7.78
C ALA A 143 -0.95 -5.92 -8.43
N ARG A 144 -0.48 -5.90 -9.67
CA ARG A 144 0.02 -7.08 -10.39
C ARG A 144 1.55 -7.02 -10.38
N MET A 145 2.18 -8.03 -9.80
CA MET A 145 3.60 -8.03 -9.49
C MET A 145 4.29 -9.27 -10.06
N PRO A 146 5.44 -9.11 -10.73
CA PRO A 146 6.31 -10.24 -10.99
C PRO A 146 6.93 -10.74 -9.68
N VAL A 147 6.79 -12.02 -9.40
CA VAL A 147 7.39 -12.68 -8.24
C VAL A 147 8.17 -13.89 -8.71
N TYR A 148 9.38 -14.05 -8.20
CA TYR A 148 10.32 -15.09 -8.63
C TYR A 148 10.34 -16.27 -7.67
N LYS A 149 10.73 -17.41 -8.22
CA LYS A 149 11.01 -18.62 -7.46
C LYS A 149 12.37 -18.52 -6.74
N ARG A 150 12.50 -19.24 -5.65
CA ARG A 150 13.73 -19.32 -4.84
C ARG A 150 14.95 -19.74 -5.64
N ALA A 151 14.80 -20.65 -6.60
CA ALA A 151 15.88 -21.15 -7.45
C ALA A 151 16.63 -20.06 -8.23
N ARG A 152 15.95 -18.92 -8.55
CA ARG A 152 16.59 -17.78 -9.22
C ARG A 152 17.46 -16.94 -8.31
N ALA A 153 17.16 -16.89 -7.01
CA ALA A 153 17.87 -16.05 -6.04
C ALA A 153 19.36 -16.45 -5.82
N GLY A 154 19.77 -17.62 -6.34
CA GLY A 154 21.16 -18.12 -6.29
C GLY A 154 21.93 -18.00 -7.60
N GLN A 155 21.37 -17.39 -8.66
CA GLN A 155 22.08 -17.18 -9.93
C GLN A 155 22.72 -15.79 -9.95
N PRO A 156 24.05 -15.69 -10.18
CA PRO A 156 24.76 -14.44 -10.35
C PRO A 156 24.33 -13.69 -11.62
#